data_3172a827d82baf55e819b4e57b77c2b1
#
_entry.id   3172a827d82baf55e819b4e57b77c2b1
#
_cell.length_a   1.000
_cell.length_b   1.000
_cell.length_c   1.000
_cell.angle_alpha   90.00
_cell.angle_beta   90.00
_cell.angle_gamma   90.00
#
_symmetry.space_group_name_H-M   'P 1'
#
loop_
_entity.id
_entity.type
_entity.pdbx_description
1 polymer ?
#
loop_
_entity_poly.entity_id
_entity_poly.type
_entity_poly.pdbx_seq_one_letter_code
_entity_poly.pdbx_strand_id
1 'polypeptide(L)'
;HAQHLSTYESVQLIKKAKQEGLPVTAEVTPHHILLNNENLDTNNGLFKMYPPIRTEKDREGLVEGLQSGVIDVIATDHAPHKLETKTVPFKDANRGVVGLESAFPLIYSSNIFELDQILKFLVTNPLTILEELGYETPKIMNTWKKSKSVFITKSKYKNSLFENEN
;
A
#
# COMPACT_ATOMS: atom_id res chain seq x y z
N HIS A 1 2.09 -15.44 5.21
CA HIS A 1 1.70 -14.12 4.70
C HIS A 1 2.71 -13.61 3.67
N ALA A 2 2.25 -13.35 2.44
CA ALA A 2 3.09 -12.83 1.36
C ALA A 2 3.10 -11.29 1.42
N GLN A 3 4.28 -10.72 1.69
CA GLN A 3 4.45 -9.28 1.86
C GLN A 3 4.60 -8.54 0.53
N HIS A 4 4.12 -7.30 0.48
CA HIS A 4 4.28 -6.27 -0.56
C HIS A 4 4.29 -6.84 -1.99
N LEU A 5 3.24 -7.52 -2.40
CA LEU A 5 3.09 -7.99 -3.79
C LEU A 5 3.25 -6.80 -4.76
N SER A 6 3.92 -7.02 -5.88
CA SER A 6 4.20 -5.97 -6.85
C SER A 6 3.93 -6.35 -8.30
N THR A 7 3.52 -7.59 -8.60
CA THR A 7 3.29 -8.06 -9.97
C THR A 7 1.93 -8.73 -10.13
N TYR A 8 1.37 -8.64 -11.32
CA TYR A 8 0.16 -9.38 -11.71
C TYR A 8 0.34 -10.89 -11.49
N GLU A 9 1.50 -11.44 -11.87
CA GLU A 9 1.79 -12.87 -11.74
C GLU A 9 1.77 -13.32 -10.27
N SER A 10 2.28 -12.50 -9.34
CA SER A 10 2.23 -12.82 -7.91
C SER A 10 0.78 -12.89 -7.39
N VAL A 11 -0.10 -12.02 -7.86
CA VAL A 11 -1.53 -12.08 -7.55
C VAL A 11 -2.15 -13.37 -8.03
N GLN A 12 -1.81 -13.81 -9.27
CA GLN A 12 -2.33 -15.09 -9.81
C GLN A 12 -1.84 -16.31 -9.01
N LEU A 13 -0.60 -16.28 -8.50
CA LEU A 13 -0.08 -17.34 -7.63
C LEU A 13 -0.83 -17.40 -6.30
N ILE A 14 -1.09 -16.26 -5.66
CA ILE A 14 -1.90 -16.21 -4.42
C ILE A 14 -3.32 -16.68 -4.68
N LYS A 15 -3.94 -16.25 -5.79
CA LYS A 15 -5.27 -16.69 -6.19
C LYS A 15 -5.33 -18.21 -6.30
N LYS A 16 -4.37 -18.80 -7.01
CA LYS A 16 -4.27 -20.26 -7.16
C LYS A 16 -4.09 -20.95 -5.81
N ALA A 17 -3.18 -20.48 -4.97
CA ALA A 17 -2.96 -21.05 -3.64
C ALA A 17 -4.23 -21.05 -2.78
N LYS A 18 -4.99 -19.95 -2.78
CA LYS A 18 -6.28 -19.86 -2.06
C LYS A 18 -7.33 -20.81 -2.64
N GLN A 19 -7.37 -20.97 -3.96
CA GLN A 19 -8.29 -21.94 -4.63
C GLN A 19 -7.95 -23.40 -4.28
N GLU A 20 -6.69 -23.69 -4.04
CA GLU A 20 -6.21 -25.01 -3.59
C GLU A 20 -6.42 -25.23 -2.07
N GLY A 21 -7.01 -24.25 -1.37
CA GLY A 21 -7.30 -24.33 0.06
C GLY A 21 -6.07 -24.10 0.96
N LEU A 22 -4.98 -23.55 0.43
CA LEU A 22 -3.81 -23.25 1.23
C LEU A 22 -4.06 -22.03 2.14
N PRO A 23 -3.63 -22.06 3.41
CA PRO A 23 -3.80 -20.96 4.36
C PRO A 23 -2.81 -19.83 4.06
N VAL A 24 -3.04 -19.09 3.00
CA VAL A 24 -2.19 -17.99 2.56
C VAL A 24 -2.95 -16.67 2.59
N THR A 25 -2.28 -15.64 3.09
CA THR A 25 -2.72 -14.24 3.03
C THR A 25 -1.68 -13.40 2.32
N ALA A 26 -2.07 -12.23 1.83
CA ALA A 26 -1.17 -11.35 1.08
C ALA A 26 -1.46 -9.88 1.33
N GLU A 27 -0.42 -9.06 1.17
CA GLU A 27 -0.54 -7.62 1.26
C GLU A 27 0.06 -6.91 0.04
N VAL A 28 -0.37 -5.67 -0.14
CA VAL A 28 0.18 -4.74 -1.14
C VAL A 28 0.39 -3.37 -0.48
N THR A 29 1.26 -2.55 -1.05
CA THR A 29 1.50 -1.21 -0.51
C THR A 29 0.72 -0.14 -1.27
N PRO A 30 0.47 1.03 -0.65
CA PRO A 30 -0.18 2.16 -1.34
C PRO A 30 0.54 2.56 -2.62
N HIS A 31 1.87 2.61 -2.62
CA HIS A 31 2.64 3.04 -3.77
C HIS A 31 2.58 2.04 -4.94
N HIS A 32 2.38 0.75 -4.70
CA HIS A 32 2.21 -0.23 -5.80
C HIS A 32 0.81 -0.21 -6.43
N ILE A 33 -0.21 0.26 -5.74
CA ILE A 33 -1.57 0.39 -6.30
C ILE A 33 -1.87 1.77 -6.87
N LEU A 34 -1.04 2.77 -6.58
CA LEU A 34 -1.24 4.15 -7.03
C LEU A 34 -0.29 4.58 -8.13
N LEU A 35 0.89 3.95 -8.26
CA LEU A 35 1.95 4.33 -9.18
C LEU A 35 2.24 3.21 -10.17
N ASN A 36 2.70 3.60 -11.37
CA ASN A 36 3.30 2.72 -12.36
C ASN A 36 4.59 3.34 -12.91
N ASN A 37 5.42 2.56 -13.58
CA ASN A 37 6.71 3.02 -14.11
C ASN A 37 6.63 3.77 -15.45
N GLU A 38 5.46 3.87 -16.04
CA GLU A 38 5.28 4.51 -17.35
C GLU A 38 5.31 6.04 -17.24
N ASN A 39 4.87 6.57 -16.09
CA ASN A 39 4.75 8.01 -15.84
C ASN A 39 5.73 8.53 -14.78
N LEU A 40 6.68 7.70 -14.35
CA LEU A 40 7.68 8.08 -13.36
C LEU A 40 9.06 8.27 -13.99
N ASP A 41 9.80 9.25 -13.49
CA ASP A 41 11.24 9.34 -13.77
C ASP A 41 11.96 8.19 -13.05
N THR A 42 12.21 7.11 -13.80
CA THR A 42 12.86 5.90 -13.28
C THR A 42 14.33 6.11 -12.88
N ASN A 43 14.91 7.28 -13.16
CA ASN A 43 16.25 7.65 -12.69
C ASN A 43 16.22 8.47 -11.41
N ASN A 44 15.06 8.90 -10.97
CA ASN A 44 14.89 9.65 -9.73
C ASN A 44 14.91 8.71 -8.51
N GLY A 45 15.89 8.87 -7.64
CA GLY A 45 16.05 8.07 -6.44
C GLY A 45 14.88 8.16 -5.45
N LEU A 46 14.03 9.20 -5.54
CA LEU A 46 12.80 9.30 -4.73
C LEU A 46 11.86 8.11 -4.98
N PHE A 47 11.80 7.61 -6.22
CA PHE A 47 10.96 6.47 -6.60
C PHE A 47 11.65 5.11 -6.39
N LYS A 48 12.83 5.08 -5.76
CA LYS A 48 13.49 3.82 -5.46
C LYS A 48 12.90 3.18 -4.22
N MET A 49 12.25 2.06 -4.43
CA MET A 49 11.67 1.19 -3.39
C MET A 49 11.89 -0.29 -3.73
N TYR A 50 11.59 -1.16 -2.80
CA TYR A 50 11.76 -2.59 -2.97
C TYR A 50 10.59 -3.35 -2.34
N PRO A 51 9.79 -4.05 -3.17
CA PRO A 51 9.89 -4.24 -4.63
C PRO A 51 9.77 -2.94 -5.42
N PRO A 52 10.32 -2.88 -6.67
CA PRO A 52 10.21 -1.69 -7.49
C PRO A 52 8.77 -1.47 -7.99
N ILE A 53 8.45 -0.23 -8.34
CA ILE A 53 7.23 0.11 -9.08
C ILE A 53 7.28 -0.58 -10.44
N ARG A 54 6.16 -1.18 -10.83
CA ARG A 54 6.02 -1.99 -12.05
C ARG A 54 5.15 -1.30 -13.09
N THR A 55 4.73 -2.09 -14.08
CA THR A 55 3.90 -1.66 -15.20
C THR A 55 2.46 -1.34 -14.77
N GLU A 56 1.71 -0.68 -15.65
CA GLU A 56 0.29 -0.45 -15.42
C GLU A 56 -0.49 -1.76 -15.28
N LYS A 57 -0.17 -2.78 -16.08
CA LYS A 57 -0.75 -4.12 -15.96
C LYS A 57 -0.57 -4.70 -14.56
N ASP A 58 0.60 -4.52 -13.96
CA ASP A 58 0.88 -4.98 -12.60
C ASP A 58 0.02 -4.22 -11.59
N ARG A 59 -0.02 -2.89 -11.72
CA ARG A 59 -0.83 -2.03 -10.86
C ARG A 59 -2.32 -2.40 -10.90
N GLU A 60 -2.88 -2.54 -12.11
CA GLU A 60 -4.28 -2.97 -12.29
C GLU A 60 -4.53 -4.34 -11.67
N GLY A 61 -3.61 -5.30 -11.86
CA GLY A 61 -3.72 -6.63 -11.28
C GLY A 61 -3.70 -6.62 -9.75
N LEU A 62 -2.93 -5.71 -9.12
CA LEU A 62 -2.93 -5.54 -7.67
C LEU A 62 -4.24 -4.94 -7.16
N VAL A 63 -4.78 -3.95 -7.86
CA VAL A 63 -6.10 -3.35 -7.54
C VAL A 63 -7.21 -4.39 -7.66
N GLU A 64 -7.24 -5.16 -8.76
CA GLU A 64 -8.19 -6.27 -8.95
C GLU A 64 -8.03 -7.33 -7.83
N GLY A 65 -6.79 -7.62 -7.45
CA GLY A 65 -6.49 -8.54 -6.35
C GLY A 65 -7.12 -8.12 -5.02
N LEU A 66 -7.08 -6.84 -4.68
CA LEU A 66 -7.76 -6.28 -3.51
C LEU A 66 -9.29 -6.36 -3.65
N GLN A 67 -9.82 -5.92 -4.78
CA GLN A 67 -11.27 -5.90 -5.03
C GLN A 67 -11.89 -7.29 -5.00
N SER A 68 -11.17 -8.30 -5.51
CA SER A 68 -11.62 -9.69 -5.52
C SER A 68 -11.34 -10.48 -4.23
N GLY A 69 -10.64 -9.89 -3.26
CA GLY A 69 -10.27 -10.56 -2.00
C GLY A 69 -9.11 -11.57 -2.14
N VAL A 70 -8.39 -11.54 -3.24
CA VAL A 70 -7.14 -12.31 -3.41
C VAL A 70 -6.03 -11.70 -2.55
N ILE A 71 -5.93 -10.37 -2.52
CA ILE A 71 -5.08 -9.63 -1.59
C ILE A 71 -5.94 -9.20 -0.40
N ASP A 72 -5.43 -9.38 0.80
CA ASP A 72 -6.18 -9.20 2.03
C ASP A 72 -5.97 -7.83 2.67
N VAL A 73 -4.77 -7.27 2.56
CA VAL A 73 -4.30 -6.14 3.36
C VAL A 73 -3.61 -5.10 2.50
N ILE A 74 -3.74 -3.84 2.89
CA ILE A 74 -2.83 -2.77 2.46
C ILE A 74 -1.90 -2.45 3.63
N ALA A 75 -0.59 -2.66 3.43
CA ALA A 75 0.45 -2.34 4.39
C ALA A 75 1.37 -1.25 3.85
N THR A 76 1.85 -0.35 4.68
CA THR A 76 2.52 0.88 4.21
C THR A 76 3.93 0.65 3.69
N ASP A 77 4.62 -0.36 4.19
CA ASP A 77 6.07 -0.54 4.01
C ASP A 77 6.84 0.79 4.30
N HIS A 78 6.46 1.45 5.41
CA HIS A 78 7.00 2.74 5.81
C HIS A 78 8.48 2.65 6.10
N ALA A 79 9.31 3.21 5.21
CA ALA A 79 10.76 3.20 5.31
C ALA A 79 11.34 4.62 5.07
N PRO A 80 11.34 5.48 6.11
CA PRO A 80 11.82 6.85 5.99
C PRO A 80 13.34 6.90 5.83
N HIS A 81 13.81 7.76 4.93
CA HIS A 81 15.20 8.04 4.70
C HIS A 81 15.46 9.54 4.65
N LYS A 82 16.70 9.96 4.96
CA LYS A 82 17.10 11.35 4.80
C LYS A 82 17.04 11.75 3.32
N LEU A 83 16.59 12.96 3.03
CA LEU A 83 16.44 13.47 1.66
C LEU A 83 17.75 13.35 0.87
N GLU A 84 18.88 13.67 1.50
CA GLU A 84 20.19 13.61 0.87
C GLU A 84 20.54 12.20 0.35
N THR A 85 20.00 11.16 0.99
CA THR A 85 20.22 9.76 0.56
C THR A 85 19.24 9.28 -0.50
N LYS A 86 18.22 10.09 -0.77
CA LYS A 86 17.21 9.82 -1.81
C LYS A 86 17.43 10.65 -3.07
N THR A 87 18.07 11.82 -2.96
CA THR A 87 18.34 12.76 -4.06
C THR A 87 19.69 12.54 -4.75
N VAL A 88 20.20 11.34 -4.66
CA VAL A 88 21.40 10.87 -5.37
C VAL A 88 20.99 10.04 -6.59
N PRO A 89 21.93 9.68 -7.51
CA PRO A 89 21.64 8.80 -8.64
C PRO A 89 20.89 7.54 -8.21
N PHE A 90 19.94 7.08 -8.99
CA PHE A 90 19.04 5.97 -8.62
C PHE A 90 19.78 4.73 -8.08
N LYS A 91 20.91 4.35 -8.70
CA LYS A 91 21.72 3.19 -8.26
C LYS A 91 22.18 3.33 -6.80
N ASP A 92 22.49 4.53 -6.33
CA ASP A 92 23.08 4.83 -5.03
C ASP A 92 22.02 5.24 -3.99
N ALA A 93 20.80 5.57 -4.44
CA ALA A 93 19.71 6.01 -3.57
C ALA A 93 19.25 4.90 -2.63
N ASN A 94 18.89 5.26 -1.40
CA ASN A 94 18.26 4.36 -0.46
C ASN A 94 16.87 3.92 -0.94
N ARG A 95 16.47 2.69 -0.57
CA ARG A 95 15.18 2.10 -0.91
C ARG A 95 14.18 2.41 0.18
N GLY A 96 13.00 2.85 -0.19
CA GLY A 96 11.91 3.08 0.75
C GLY A 96 11.24 4.43 0.56
N VAL A 97 10.09 4.56 1.18
CA VAL A 97 9.19 5.72 1.06
C VAL A 97 8.53 6.00 2.40
N VAL A 98 8.23 7.27 2.65
CA VAL A 98 7.37 7.67 3.77
C VAL A 98 5.92 7.34 3.38
N GLY A 99 5.32 6.37 4.07
CA GLY A 99 4.00 5.85 3.73
C GLY A 99 2.98 5.89 4.87
N LEU A 100 3.42 5.89 6.14
CA LEU A 100 2.50 5.71 7.27
C LEU A 100 1.45 6.84 7.36
N GLU A 101 1.88 8.09 7.23
CA GLU A 101 1.02 9.26 7.36
C GLU A 101 0.15 9.48 6.10
N SER A 102 0.65 9.05 4.94
CA SER A 102 0.04 9.30 3.64
C SER A 102 -0.86 8.17 3.14
N ALA A 103 -0.73 6.94 3.67
CA ALA A 103 -1.44 5.77 3.16
C ALA A 103 -2.96 5.99 3.04
N PHE A 104 -3.62 6.31 4.15
CA PHE A 104 -5.07 6.50 4.15
C PHE A 104 -5.52 7.67 3.26
N PRO A 105 -4.96 8.90 3.40
CA PRO A 105 -5.41 10.02 2.57
C PRO A 105 -5.15 9.80 1.08
N LEU A 106 -4.06 9.16 0.69
CA LEU A 106 -3.77 8.88 -0.72
C LEU A 106 -4.73 7.85 -1.32
N ILE A 107 -4.95 6.74 -0.62
CA ILE A 107 -5.88 5.71 -1.08
C ILE A 107 -7.30 6.27 -1.14
N TYR A 108 -7.72 7.04 -0.14
CA TYR A 108 -9.05 7.66 -0.13
C TYR A 108 -9.24 8.67 -1.26
N SER A 109 -8.27 9.56 -1.50
CA SER A 109 -8.34 10.56 -2.56
C SER A 109 -8.17 9.99 -3.97
N SER A 110 -7.68 8.77 -4.11
CA SER A 110 -7.58 8.09 -5.42
C SER A 110 -8.94 7.68 -5.99
N ASN A 111 -9.98 7.57 -5.16
CA ASN A 111 -11.31 7.10 -5.51
C ASN A 111 -11.33 5.69 -6.15
N ILE A 112 -10.29 4.88 -5.93
CA ILE A 112 -10.23 3.49 -6.42
C ILE A 112 -11.12 2.57 -5.57
N PHE A 113 -11.24 2.88 -4.28
CA PHE A 113 -12.00 2.07 -3.32
C PHE A 113 -12.96 2.93 -2.51
N GLU A 114 -14.08 2.33 -2.14
CA GLU A 114 -15.01 2.93 -1.18
C GLU A 114 -14.40 2.93 0.24
N LEU A 115 -14.85 3.88 1.08
CA LEU A 115 -14.34 4.03 2.44
C LEU A 115 -14.36 2.73 3.26
N ASP A 116 -15.44 1.97 3.16
CA ASP A 116 -15.60 0.70 3.89
C ASP A 116 -14.56 -0.34 3.44
N GLN A 117 -14.23 -0.37 2.15
CA GLN A 117 -13.17 -1.23 1.61
C GLN A 117 -11.80 -0.81 2.14
N ILE A 118 -11.52 0.49 2.16
CA ILE A 118 -10.25 1.02 2.68
C ILE A 118 -10.08 0.66 4.16
N LEU A 119 -11.12 0.84 4.97
CA LEU A 119 -11.09 0.46 6.39
C LEU A 119 -10.93 -1.04 6.58
N LYS A 120 -11.52 -1.85 5.70
CA LYS A 120 -11.33 -3.29 5.71
C LYS A 120 -9.88 -3.67 5.46
N PHE A 121 -9.25 -3.10 4.43
CA PHE A 121 -7.86 -3.42 4.06
C PHE A 121 -6.82 -2.91 5.05
N LEU A 122 -7.04 -1.72 5.64
CA LEU A 122 -6.07 -1.08 6.53
C LEU A 122 -6.25 -1.45 8.01
N VAL A 123 -7.44 -1.92 8.41
CA VAL A 123 -7.77 -2.09 9.84
C VAL A 123 -8.33 -3.48 10.12
N THR A 124 -9.48 -3.83 9.53
CA THR A 124 -10.20 -5.03 9.95
C THR A 124 -9.46 -6.31 9.57
N ASN A 125 -9.04 -6.43 8.31
CA ASN A 125 -8.35 -7.64 7.84
C ASN A 125 -7.00 -7.88 8.54
N PRO A 126 -6.12 -6.88 8.74
CA PRO A 126 -4.90 -7.07 9.52
C PRO A 126 -5.16 -7.61 10.93
N LEU A 127 -6.18 -7.10 11.61
CA LEU A 127 -6.54 -7.57 12.95
C LEU A 127 -7.05 -9.01 12.93
N THR A 128 -7.93 -9.34 11.99
CA THR A 128 -8.44 -10.70 11.82
C THR A 128 -7.29 -11.70 11.59
N ILE A 129 -6.34 -11.37 10.71
CA ILE A 129 -5.17 -12.23 10.45
C ILE A 129 -4.34 -12.44 11.74
N LEU A 130 -4.11 -11.38 12.51
CA LEU A 130 -3.38 -11.48 13.77
C LEU A 130 -4.12 -12.33 14.80
N GLU A 131 -5.44 -12.18 14.91
CA GLU A 131 -6.28 -12.99 15.81
C GLU A 131 -6.27 -14.47 15.42
N GLU A 132 -6.38 -14.79 14.13
CA GLU A 132 -6.27 -16.16 13.61
C GLU A 132 -4.90 -16.80 13.91
N LEU A 133 -3.85 -15.99 14.00
CA LEU A 133 -2.51 -16.41 14.40
C LEU A 133 -2.31 -16.49 15.92
N GLY A 134 -3.36 -16.20 16.71
CA GLY A 134 -3.34 -16.28 18.18
C GLY A 134 -2.75 -15.06 18.89
N TYR A 135 -2.62 -13.92 18.20
CA TYR A 135 -2.22 -12.68 18.85
C TYR A 135 -3.42 -11.97 19.48
N GLU A 136 -3.21 -11.39 20.65
CA GLU A 136 -4.18 -10.46 21.22
C GLU A 136 -4.18 -9.15 20.41
N THR A 137 -5.35 -8.78 19.90
CA THR A 137 -5.51 -7.52 19.17
C THR A 137 -6.26 -6.49 20.00
N PRO A 138 -6.00 -5.18 19.78
CA PRO A 138 -6.78 -4.14 20.41
C PRO A 138 -8.27 -4.31 20.04
N LYS A 139 -9.17 -4.32 21.00
CA LYS A 139 -10.60 -4.22 20.71
C LYS A 139 -10.86 -2.86 20.11
N ILE A 140 -10.95 -2.83 18.77
CA ILE A 140 -11.42 -1.62 18.09
C ILE A 140 -12.87 -1.46 18.50
N MET A 141 -13.11 -0.44 19.29
CA MET A 141 -14.50 -0.08 19.61
C MET A 141 -15.18 0.27 18.30
N ASN A 142 -16.27 -0.41 17.98
CA ASN A 142 -17.14 -0.17 16.82
C ASN A 142 -17.81 1.23 16.84
N THR A 143 -17.12 2.21 17.37
CA THR A 143 -17.56 3.59 17.49
C THR A 143 -16.75 4.52 16.60
N TRP A 144 -16.57 4.15 15.33
CA TRP A 144 -16.43 5.19 14.32
C TRP A 144 -17.78 5.87 14.17
N LYS A 145 -18.15 6.68 15.15
CA LYS A 145 -19.18 7.70 14.93
C LYS A 145 -18.65 8.50 13.75
N LYS A 146 -19.44 8.61 12.67
CA LYS A 146 -19.20 9.53 11.58
C LYS A 146 -18.89 10.91 12.17
N SER A 147 -17.64 11.15 12.47
CA SER A 147 -17.17 12.48 12.82
C SER A 147 -17.26 13.28 11.53
N LYS A 148 -18.05 14.33 11.56
CA LYS A 148 -18.49 15.11 10.40
C LYS A 148 -17.36 15.92 9.72
N SER A 149 -16.12 15.61 9.87
CA SER A 149 -15.04 16.23 9.08
C SER A 149 -13.68 15.63 9.47
N VAL A 150 -13.17 14.71 8.65
CA VAL A 150 -11.73 14.56 8.55
C VAL A 150 -11.28 15.60 7.53
N PHE A 151 -10.73 16.71 8.01
CA PHE A 151 -10.02 17.65 7.14
C PHE A 151 -8.65 17.00 6.84
N ILE A 152 -8.55 16.36 5.69
CA ILE A 152 -7.26 16.00 5.14
C ILE A 152 -6.72 17.29 4.52
N THR A 153 -5.99 18.05 5.31
CA THR A 153 -5.17 19.14 4.77
C THR A 153 -4.04 18.48 3.98
N LYS A 154 -3.74 18.99 2.77
CA LYS A 154 -2.50 18.69 2.06
C LYS A 154 -1.35 19.11 2.97
N SER A 155 -0.92 18.20 3.84
CA SER A 155 0.29 18.44 4.62
C SER A 155 1.47 18.28 3.68
N LYS A 156 2.43 19.18 3.78
CA LYS A 156 3.69 19.10 3.04
C LYS A 156 4.52 17.95 3.65
N TYR A 157 4.37 16.76 3.11
CA TYR A 157 5.20 15.61 3.50
C TYR A 157 6.57 15.75 2.84
N LYS A 158 7.54 16.23 3.59
CA LYS A 158 8.94 16.21 3.16
C LYS A 158 9.36 14.75 3.03
N ASN A 159 9.86 14.36 1.85
CA ASN A 159 10.28 13.00 1.47
C ASN A 159 9.16 12.04 1.05
N SER A 160 7.96 12.53 0.78
CA SER A 160 6.91 11.75 0.15
C SER A 160 7.06 11.78 -1.37
N LEU A 161 6.73 10.67 -2.04
CA LEU A 161 6.65 10.59 -3.51
C LEU A 161 5.63 11.56 -4.12
N PHE A 162 4.80 12.18 -3.29
CA PHE A 162 3.66 12.99 -3.68
C PHE A 162 3.84 14.50 -3.42
N GLU A 163 5.07 14.95 -3.14
CA GLU A 163 5.35 16.38 -2.91
C GLU A 163 5.29 17.28 -4.15
N ASN A 164 5.25 16.71 -5.35
CA ASN A 164 5.44 17.47 -6.59
C ASN A 164 4.17 17.68 -7.43
N GLU A 165 2.98 17.47 -6.90
CA GLU A 165 1.76 17.88 -7.59
C GLU A 165 1.24 19.20 -6.99
N ASN A 166 1.66 20.32 -7.61
CA ASN A 166 1.01 21.61 -7.53
C ASN A 166 -0.13 21.67 -8.55
#